data_5078218a0951aa8e62893701861ba4d9
#
_entry.id   5078218a0951aa8e62893701861ba4d9
#
_cell.length_a   1.000
_cell.length_b   1.000
_cell.length_c   1.000
_cell.angle_alpha   90.00
_cell.angle_beta   90.00
_cell.angle_gamma   90.00
#
_symmetry.space_group_name_H-M   'P 1'
#
loop_
_entity.id
_entity.type
_entity.pdbx_description
1 polymer ?
#
loop_
_entity_poly.entity_id
_entity_poly.type
_entity_poly.pdbx_seq_one_letter_code
_entity_poly.pdbx_strand_id
1 'polypeptide(L)'
;MATSHGENLVPTTPASRSSGHPTRREWLVGAGAGTAALLLEGDPLRAGGRLDVSSAARSGARVPGQQAATVVFTNTTVANPDTVQDDVALAVEGSVIAAIGPTDEVLAAYPGAEQYDGRGKALFPGLINCHAHMRAVVARGFNEDFGFPNTANLAISPASLLQGDEGNLMVQVAALEAITTGTTTIVEFTGNVQRQAGVLADSGLRCVLAEGIRDTENVPGPVSTRSMARSFSGTPRFSETLLDDGMQRISDLFSTWHGAEDGRISVFPAASLTETSSPELLRAVRDFAETHDLGYTIHLNQSRAEYEFMVMHHGLRPSEYLDRHDFLGPRLFAAHARYVNHEEVALLGRSGTIISHQAGMAANRGISPPIPELRTAGCPIALGTDNNTNDVFEVMRTALLTERIRRNRDGDEVPGLQPQPEDILADATQGGALAVRQPDALGTLEVGKKADLLVVDTLRPHLVPAGRIISAVLHCGHPGDIESVMVDGRFVMRDREVLTMDADAILREADAVGRRIWGRVLEASPLNVPRLTRGS
;
A
#
# COMPACT_ATOMS: atom_id res chain seq x y z
N MET A 1 11.14 -3.45 71.16
CA MET A 1 12.37 -2.71 71.38
C MET A 1 12.62 -1.94 70.09
N ALA A 2 12.16 -0.71 69.99
CA ALA A 2 12.84 0.52 70.38
C ALA A 2 13.98 0.80 69.40
N THR A 3 14.01 1.80 68.65
CA THR A 3 13.94 3.25 68.55
C THR A 3 15.01 3.64 67.53
N SER A 4 15.11 4.68 66.80
CA SER A 4 14.51 6.01 66.68
C SER A 4 15.27 6.82 65.64
N HIS A 5 14.60 7.73 64.95
CA HIS A 5 14.98 9.12 64.66
C HIS A 5 16.25 9.54 63.88
N GLY A 6 16.00 10.49 62.98
CA GLY A 6 16.92 11.54 62.52
C GLY A 6 16.53 12.02 61.09
N GLU A 7 15.73 12.93 60.92
CA GLU A 7 15.61 14.39 60.70
C GLU A 7 16.57 14.99 59.68
N ASN A 8 15.92 15.58 58.65
CA ASN A 8 16.14 16.86 57.97
C ASN A 8 17.56 17.35 57.67
N LEU A 9 17.71 17.73 56.39
CA LEU A 9 18.21 19.07 56.06
C LEU A 9 18.00 19.38 54.57
N VAL A 10 17.16 20.40 54.31
CA VAL A 10 17.08 21.17 53.06
C VAL A 10 18.20 22.22 53.06
N PRO A 11 18.80 22.52 51.94
CA PRO A 11 19.30 23.87 51.72
C PRO A 11 18.66 24.55 50.52
N THR A 12 18.36 25.77 50.77
CA THR A 12 17.81 26.89 50.06
C THR A 12 18.52 27.24 48.74
N THR A 13 17.70 27.70 47.80
CA THR A 13 18.01 28.40 46.56
C THR A 13 18.87 29.66 46.72
N PRO A 14 19.49 30.12 45.62
CA PRO A 14 19.27 31.51 45.23
C PRO A 14 18.83 31.69 43.77
N ALA A 15 18.21 32.84 43.58
CA ALA A 15 17.39 33.32 42.54
C ALA A 15 18.07 33.69 41.20
N SER A 16 17.26 33.57 40.16
CA SER A 16 17.05 34.47 39.01
C SER A 16 18.20 34.75 38.03
N ARG A 17 18.00 34.31 36.78
CA ARG A 17 18.05 35.18 35.59
C ARG A 17 17.04 34.73 34.57
N SER A 18 16.10 35.64 34.26
CA SER A 18 15.10 35.55 33.22
C SER A 18 15.77 35.60 31.85
N SER A 19 15.61 34.58 31.04
CA SER A 19 15.69 34.69 29.60
C SER A 19 14.33 34.25 29.03
N GLY A 20 13.57 35.22 28.53
CA GLY A 20 12.25 35.02 28.01
C GLY A 20 12.28 34.12 26.77
N HIS A 21 11.57 33.02 26.87
CA HIS A 21 11.11 32.29 25.69
C HIS A 21 9.77 32.87 25.26
N PRO A 22 9.58 33.17 23.98
CA PRO A 22 8.29 33.65 23.51
C PRO A 22 7.22 32.56 23.64
N THR A 23 6.09 32.96 24.17
CA THR A 23 4.93 32.10 24.35
C THR A 23 4.31 31.74 23.00
N ARG A 24 3.76 30.56 22.94
CA ARG A 24 3.11 29.84 21.82
C ARG A 24 1.99 30.60 21.06
N ARG A 25 1.83 31.91 21.27
CA ARG A 25 0.69 32.71 20.79
C ARG A 25 1.00 33.68 19.63
N GLU A 26 2.24 33.80 19.20
CA GLU A 26 2.62 34.84 18.22
C GLU A 26 2.94 34.33 16.80
N TRP A 27 2.62 33.05 16.46
CA TRP A 27 2.90 32.45 15.15
C TRP A 27 1.65 32.29 14.25
N LEU A 28 0.66 33.15 14.38
CA LEU A 28 -0.57 33.07 13.61
C LEU A 28 -0.92 34.39 12.91
N VAL A 29 -0.05 34.88 12.04
CA VAL A 29 -0.49 35.80 10.95
C VAL A 29 0.49 35.66 9.78
N GLY A 30 -0.02 35.18 8.64
CA GLY A 30 0.60 35.36 7.33
C GLY A 30 0.94 34.07 6.57
N ALA A 31 -0.07 33.40 6.02
CA ALA A 31 0.15 32.53 4.86
C ALA A 31 -1.09 32.62 3.96
N GLY A 32 -0.87 33.24 2.82
CA GLY A 32 -1.83 33.34 1.75
C GLY A 32 -2.20 31.99 1.14
N ALA A 33 -3.39 31.93 0.58
CA ALA A 33 -4.00 30.79 -0.07
C ALA A 33 -3.10 30.17 -1.14
N GLY A 34 -2.61 28.96 -0.87
CA GLY A 34 -2.00 28.06 -1.82
C GLY A 34 -2.73 26.74 -1.82
N THR A 35 -3.40 26.45 -2.89
CA THR A 35 -4.22 25.26 -3.15
C THR A 35 -3.45 23.97 -2.95
N ALA A 36 -3.97 23.09 -2.10
CA ALA A 36 -3.47 21.74 -1.93
C ALA A 36 -4.43 20.72 -2.50
N ALA A 37 -3.95 20.11 -3.47
CA ALA A 37 -4.54 18.92 -4.05
C ALA A 37 -3.39 18.12 -4.65
N LEU A 38 -2.87 17.07 -4.02
CA LEU A 38 -1.68 16.43 -4.60
C LEU A 38 -1.53 14.93 -4.42
N LEU A 39 -2.54 14.25 -3.91
CA LEU A 39 -2.79 12.86 -4.25
C LEU A 39 -4.16 12.66 -4.92
N LEU A 40 -4.90 13.76 -5.12
CA LEU A 40 -6.21 13.78 -5.78
C LEU A 40 -6.29 14.77 -6.93
N GLU A 41 -5.18 15.34 -7.39
CA GLU A 41 -5.19 16.30 -8.50
C GLU A 41 -5.21 15.61 -9.86
N GLY A 42 -6.43 15.59 -10.42
CA GLY A 42 -6.53 15.96 -11.83
C GLY A 42 -6.40 17.49 -11.92
N ASP A 43 -5.62 18.00 -12.89
CA ASP A 43 -5.47 19.41 -13.20
C ASP A 43 -6.81 20.14 -13.24
N PRO A 44 -6.88 21.43 -12.80
CA PRO A 44 -8.06 22.24 -13.04
C PRO A 44 -8.29 22.36 -14.55
N LEU A 45 -9.49 22.04 -14.96
CA LEU A 45 -10.04 22.13 -16.31
C LEU A 45 -9.54 23.39 -17.03
N ARG A 46 -8.64 23.25 -18.00
CA ARG A 46 -8.60 24.12 -19.17
C ARG A 46 -9.41 23.44 -20.27
N ALA A 47 -10.53 24.04 -20.56
CA ALA A 47 -11.35 23.71 -21.69
C ALA A 47 -10.55 23.83 -23.01
N GLY A 48 -10.71 22.89 -23.91
CA GLY A 48 -10.48 23.05 -25.31
C GLY A 48 -9.21 22.38 -25.87
N GLY A 49 -9.38 21.15 -26.32
CA GLY A 49 -8.46 20.46 -27.20
C GLY A 49 -8.86 18.98 -27.27
N ARG A 50 -9.75 18.64 -28.22
CA ARG A 50 -9.88 17.24 -28.65
C ARG A 50 -8.51 16.79 -29.11
N LEU A 51 -7.82 15.99 -28.32
CA LEU A 51 -6.72 15.17 -28.80
C LEU A 51 -7.34 14.04 -29.62
N ASP A 52 -7.14 14.12 -30.92
CA ASP A 52 -7.39 13.04 -31.86
C ASP A 52 -6.55 11.84 -31.42
N VAL A 53 -7.19 10.89 -30.73
CA VAL A 53 -6.60 9.59 -30.46
C VAL A 53 -6.73 8.79 -31.76
N SER A 54 -5.89 9.13 -32.75
CA SER A 54 -5.67 8.24 -33.88
C SER A 54 -5.03 6.97 -33.32
N SER A 55 -5.70 5.86 -33.55
CA SER A 55 -5.31 4.49 -33.31
C SER A 55 -3.86 4.21 -33.76
N ALA A 56 -2.91 4.49 -32.90
CA ALA A 56 -1.64 3.80 -32.91
C ALA A 56 -1.78 2.66 -31.89
N ALA A 57 -2.24 1.52 -32.34
CA ALA A 57 -1.96 0.25 -31.70
C ALA A 57 -0.43 0.20 -31.53
N ARG A 58 0.05 0.63 -30.36
CA ARG A 58 1.42 0.36 -29.96
C ARG A 58 1.46 -1.13 -29.69
N SER A 59 1.92 -1.88 -30.69
CA SER A 59 2.53 -3.17 -30.44
C SER A 59 3.63 -2.90 -29.43
N GLY A 60 3.34 -3.13 -28.15
CA GLY A 60 4.38 -3.36 -27.16
C GLY A 60 5.32 -4.36 -27.81
N ALA A 61 6.61 -4.07 -27.82
CA ALA A 61 7.60 -4.99 -28.34
C ALA A 61 7.47 -6.28 -27.54
N ARG A 62 6.61 -7.19 -28.02
CA ARG A 62 6.65 -8.59 -27.65
C ARG A 62 8.09 -9.00 -27.89
N VAL A 63 8.80 -9.42 -26.85
CA VAL A 63 9.93 -10.32 -27.07
C VAL A 63 9.33 -11.52 -27.81
N PRO A 64 9.61 -11.70 -29.12
CA PRO A 64 8.92 -12.70 -29.89
C PRO A 64 9.41 -14.07 -29.40
N GLY A 65 8.48 -14.89 -28.86
CA GLY A 65 8.64 -16.32 -28.88
C GLY A 65 9.17 -17.01 -27.61
N GLN A 66 9.05 -16.45 -26.40
CA GLN A 66 9.06 -17.33 -25.24
C GLN A 66 7.63 -17.84 -24.99
N GLN A 67 7.29 -19.01 -25.57
CA GLN A 67 6.35 -19.89 -24.91
C GLN A 67 6.83 -19.98 -23.45
N ALA A 68 5.94 -19.80 -22.47
CA ALA A 68 6.29 -19.93 -21.08
C ALA A 68 6.93 -21.30 -20.88
N ALA A 69 8.26 -21.30 -20.65
CA ALA A 69 9.02 -22.53 -20.46
C ALA A 69 8.49 -23.18 -19.19
N THR A 70 8.34 -24.49 -19.20
CA THR A 70 8.07 -25.22 -17.96
C THR A 70 9.31 -25.11 -17.09
N VAL A 71 9.14 -24.64 -15.86
CA VAL A 71 10.21 -24.51 -14.86
C VAL A 71 9.91 -25.44 -13.70
N VAL A 72 10.89 -26.22 -13.26
CA VAL A 72 10.80 -27.07 -12.05
C VAL A 72 11.80 -26.57 -11.01
N PHE A 73 11.29 -26.06 -9.90
CA PHE A 73 12.07 -25.78 -8.71
C PHE A 73 12.28 -27.10 -7.97
N THR A 74 13.55 -27.55 -7.86
CA THR A 74 13.89 -28.86 -7.31
C THR A 74 14.45 -28.74 -5.89
N ASN A 75 14.24 -29.75 -5.05
CA ASN A 75 14.82 -29.86 -3.70
C ASN A 75 14.60 -28.57 -2.86
N THR A 76 13.40 -28.03 -2.88
CA THR A 76 13.05 -26.75 -2.23
C THR A 76 12.10 -26.95 -1.06
N THR A 77 11.93 -25.91 -0.25
CA THR A 77 10.83 -25.81 0.72
C THR A 77 9.71 -24.98 0.11
N VAL A 78 8.47 -25.47 0.14
CA VAL A 78 7.26 -24.71 -0.21
C VAL A 78 6.60 -24.26 1.08
N ALA A 79 6.52 -22.93 1.30
CA ALA A 79 6.06 -22.32 2.53
C ALA A 79 4.78 -21.50 2.29
N ASN A 80 3.63 -22.08 2.56
CA ASN A 80 2.34 -21.40 2.64
C ASN A 80 2.05 -20.96 4.08
N PRO A 81 1.14 -20.00 4.32
CA PRO A 81 0.79 -19.56 5.67
C PRO A 81 0.37 -20.68 6.61
N ASP A 82 -0.31 -21.71 6.11
CA ASP A 82 -0.87 -22.84 6.86
C ASP A 82 -0.06 -24.13 6.74
N THR A 83 0.82 -24.26 5.75
CA THR A 83 1.59 -25.48 5.49
C THR A 83 3.00 -25.19 5.03
N VAL A 84 3.94 -26.01 5.50
CA VAL A 84 5.32 -26.01 5.02
C VAL A 84 5.67 -27.42 4.57
N GLN A 85 6.18 -27.56 3.34
CA GLN A 85 6.63 -28.84 2.75
C GLN A 85 8.12 -28.73 2.41
N ASP A 86 8.93 -29.52 3.08
CA ASP A 86 10.36 -29.55 2.84
C ASP A 86 10.74 -30.64 1.82
N ASP A 87 11.85 -30.42 1.11
CA ASP A 87 12.45 -31.37 0.17
C ASP A 87 11.49 -31.82 -0.94
N VAL A 88 10.75 -30.86 -1.49
CA VAL A 88 9.82 -31.08 -2.60
C VAL A 88 10.30 -30.37 -3.86
N ALA A 89 9.67 -30.69 -4.99
CA ALA A 89 9.73 -29.88 -6.20
C ALA A 89 8.38 -29.21 -6.47
N LEU A 90 8.44 -28.04 -7.12
CA LEU A 90 7.28 -27.33 -7.65
C LEU A 90 7.50 -27.08 -9.14
N ALA A 91 6.55 -27.57 -9.97
CA ALA A 91 6.55 -27.33 -11.40
C ALA A 91 5.60 -26.21 -11.78
N VAL A 92 6.08 -25.28 -12.62
CA VAL A 92 5.29 -24.23 -13.26
C VAL A 92 5.16 -24.55 -14.74
N GLU A 93 3.95 -24.60 -15.25
CA GLU A 93 3.66 -24.77 -16.67
C GLU A 93 2.80 -23.59 -17.16
N GLY A 94 3.34 -22.83 -18.09
CA GLY A 94 2.68 -21.61 -18.51
C GLY A 94 2.58 -20.60 -17.36
N SER A 95 1.35 -20.25 -16.97
CA SER A 95 1.08 -19.28 -15.89
C SER A 95 0.66 -19.93 -14.57
N VAL A 96 0.65 -21.26 -14.47
CA VAL A 96 0.09 -21.97 -13.31
C VAL A 96 1.08 -22.94 -12.67
N ILE A 97 0.87 -23.19 -11.40
CA ILE A 97 1.54 -24.26 -10.67
C ILE A 97 0.92 -25.58 -11.11
N ALA A 98 1.72 -26.42 -11.77
CA ALA A 98 1.25 -27.66 -12.40
C ALA A 98 1.40 -28.88 -11.51
N ALA A 99 2.44 -28.91 -10.66
CA ALA A 99 2.68 -30.01 -9.72
C ALA A 99 3.47 -29.54 -8.50
N ILE A 100 3.24 -30.20 -7.36
CA ILE A 100 4.06 -30.12 -6.15
C ILE A 100 4.19 -31.55 -5.61
N GLY A 101 5.39 -32.00 -5.30
CA GLY A 101 5.62 -33.35 -4.79
C GLY A 101 7.09 -33.75 -4.72
N PRO A 102 7.39 -35.04 -4.52
CA PRO A 102 8.76 -35.56 -4.51
C PRO A 102 9.53 -35.17 -5.78
N THR A 103 10.76 -34.68 -5.63
CA THR A 103 11.55 -34.13 -6.75
C THR A 103 11.66 -35.10 -7.92
N ASP A 104 11.93 -36.37 -7.65
CA ASP A 104 12.11 -37.39 -8.72
C ASP A 104 10.79 -37.62 -9.50
N GLU A 105 9.66 -37.61 -8.83
CA GLU A 105 8.34 -37.77 -9.47
C GLU A 105 7.98 -36.57 -10.35
N VAL A 106 8.21 -35.36 -9.85
CA VAL A 106 7.93 -34.14 -10.62
C VAL A 106 8.85 -34.03 -11.82
N LEU A 107 10.16 -34.32 -11.67
CA LEU A 107 11.10 -34.33 -12.79
C LEU A 107 10.75 -35.40 -13.85
N ALA A 108 10.28 -36.57 -13.43
CA ALA A 108 9.83 -37.61 -14.35
C ALA A 108 8.59 -37.19 -15.15
N ALA A 109 7.69 -36.40 -14.54
CA ALA A 109 6.52 -35.86 -15.21
C ALA A 109 6.84 -34.70 -16.18
N TYR A 110 7.94 -33.96 -15.95
CA TYR A 110 8.37 -32.82 -16.76
C TYR A 110 9.81 -32.94 -17.26
N PRO A 111 10.14 -33.95 -18.09
CA PRO A 111 11.54 -34.30 -18.45
C PRO A 111 12.26 -33.25 -19.31
N GLY A 112 11.52 -32.28 -19.89
CA GLY A 112 12.06 -31.18 -20.69
C GLY A 112 12.07 -29.83 -20.01
N ALA A 113 11.69 -29.77 -18.73
CA ALA A 113 11.58 -28.51 -18.00
C ALA A 113 12.96 -27.90 -17.69
N GLU A 114 13.01 -26.58 -17.65
CA GLU A 114 14.13 -25.88 -17.03
C GLU A 114 14.16 -26.21 -15.54
N GLN A 115 15.31 -26.62 -15.03
CA GLN A 115 15.48 -26.92 -13.62
C GLN A 115 16.09 -25.73 -12.89
N TYR A 116 15.41 -25.31 -11.82
CA TYR A 116 15.90 -24.31 -10.87
C TYR A 116 16.33 -25.04 -9.59
N ASP A 117 17.59 -24.93 -9.20
CA ASP A 117 18.10 -25.56 -7.99
C ASP A 117 17.58 -24.86 -6.74
N GLY A 118 16.67 -25.49 -6.01
CA GLY A 118 16.02 -24.97 -4.81
C GLY A 118 16.72 -25.35 -3.49
N ARG A 119 17.87 -26.03 -3.55
CA ARG A 119 18.60 -26.39 -2.31
C ARG A 119 19.01 -25.15 -1.52
N GLY A 120 18.62 -25.11 -0.24
CA GLY A 120 18.82 -23.93 0.61
C GLY A 120 17.95 -22.75 0.26
N LYS A 121 16.84 -22.97 -0.45
CA LYS A 121 15.86 -21.96 -0.83
C LYS A 121 14.46 -22.37 -0.40
N ALA A 122 13.63 -21.36 -0.14
CA ALA A 122 12.21 -21.57 0.12
C ALA A 122 11.36 -20.75 -0.87
N LEU A 123 10.29 -21.37 -1.36
CA LEU A 123 9.28 -20.73 -2.18
C LEU A 123 8.16 -20.21 -1.28
N PHE A 124 7.81 -18.95 -1.46
CA PHE A 124 6.68 -18.30 -0.79
C PHE A 124 5.68 -17.82 -1.83
N PRO A 125 4.39 -17.73 -1.51
CA PRO A 125 3.43 -17.01 -2.35
C PRO A 125 3.88 -15.57 -2.56
N GLY A 126 3.61 -15.01 -3.73
CA GLY A 126 3.87 -13.61 -4.02
C GLY A 126 3.11 -12.69 -3.07
N LEU A 127 3.78 -11.63 -2.59
CA LEU A 127 3.17 -10.66 -1.69
C LEU A 127 2.22 -9.75 -2.46
N ILE A 128 1.09 -9.40 -1.84
CA ILE A 128 0.03 -8.57 -2.42
C ILE A 128 -0.06 -7.26 -1.67
N ASN A 129 0.23 -6.16 -2.37
CA ASN A 129 0.09 -4.80 -1.87
C ASN A 129 -1.32 -4.26 -2.18
N CYS A 130 -2.19 -4.23 -1.18
CA CYS A 130 -3.60 -3.86 -1.37
C CYS A 130 -3.87 -2.36 -1.37
N HIS A 131 -2.84 -1.52 -1.22
CA HIS A 131 -3.02 -0.06 -1.26
C HIS A 131 -1.68 0.63 -1.42
N ALA A 132 -1.48 1.29 -2.55
CA ALA A 132 -0.29 2.06 -2.86
C ALA A 132 -0.63 3.37 -3.58
N HIS A 133 0.27 4.34 -3.43
CA HIS A 133 0.32 5.59 -4.16
C HIS A 133 1.71 5.76 -4.77
N MET A 134 1.97 5.06 -5.86
CA MET A 134 3.34 4.84 -6.37
C MET A 134 4.07 6.13 -6.76
N ARG A 135 3.37 7.14 -7.27
CA ARG A 135 3.98 8.46 -7.57
C ARG A 135 4.52 9.18 -6.33
N ALA A 136 4.05 8.81 -5.13
CA ALA A 136 4.44 9.46 -3.87
C ALA A 136 5.91 9.24 -3.51
N VAL A 137 6.62 8.32 -4.15
CA VAL A 137 8.08 8.11 -3.94
C VAL A 137 8.91 9.37 -4.17
N VAL A 138 8.42 10.35 -4.93
CA VAL A 138 9.07 11.67 -5.07
C VAL A 138 9.23 12.41 -3.73
N ALA A 139 8.38 12.09 -2.75
CA ALA A 139 8.41 12.68 -1.40
C ALA A 139 8.98 11.71 -0.34
N ARG A 140 9.69 10.67 -0.77
CA ARG A 140 10.33 9.68 0.12
C ARG A 140 11.30 10.37 1.08
N GLY A 141 11.33 9.89 2.34
CA GLY A 141 12.10 10.51 3.43
C GLY A 141 11.42 11.74 4.06
N PHE A 142 10.40 12.30 3.40
CA PHE A 142 9.62 13.41 3.94
C PHE A 142 8.23 12.96 4.41
N ASN A 143 7.55 12.13 3.63
CA ASN A 143 6.23 11.60 4.00
C ASN A 143 6.27 10.81 5.31
N GLU A 144 7.35 10.08 5.52
CA GLU A 144 7.56 9.24 6.70
C GLU A 144 7.63 10.09 7.98
N ASP A 145 8.37 11.20 7.95
CA ASP A 145 8.60 12.05 9.12
C ASP A 145 7.47 13.07 9.35
N PHE A 146 6.96 13.68 8.28
CA PHE A 146 6.05 14.83 8.38
C PHE A 146 4.62 14.53 7.95
N GLY A 147 4.42 13.47 7.26
CA GLY A 147 3.10 13.03 6.85
C GLY A 147 2.52 13.74 5.64
N PHE A 148 1.31 13.35 5.35
CA PHE A 148 0.47 13.89 4.29
C PHE A 148 -0.65 14.77 4.89
N PRO A 149 -1.05 15.87 4.28
CA PRO A 149 -0.51 16.41 3.02
C PRO A 149 0.84 17.15 3.22
N ASN A 150 1.76 16.97 2.28
CA ASN A 150 3.10 17.59 2.33
C ASN A 150 3.03 19.11 2.47
N THR A 151 2.00 19.73 1.88
CA THR A 151 1.75 21.17 1.91
C THR A 151 1.42 21.72 3.29
N ALA A 152 1.13 20.87 4.28
CA ALA A 152 1.04 21.32 5.67
C ALA A 152 2.41 21.78 6.21
N ASN A 153 3.51 21.30 5.62
CA ASN A 153 4.87 21.56 6.06
C ASN A 153 5.77 22.16 4.98
N LEU A 154 5.36 22.07 3.71
CA LEU A 154 6.10 22.58 2.54
C LEU A 154 5.28 23.64 1.83
N ALA A 155 5.95 24.72 1.38
CA ALA A 155 5.30 25.74 0.56
C ALA A 155 4.91 25.23 -0.83
N ILE A 156 5.63 24.23 -1.35
CA ILE A 156 5.38 23.59 -2.64
C ILE A 156 5.44 22.08 -2.44
N SER A 157 4.44 21.37 -2.94
CA SER A 157 4.48 19.90 -2.93
C SER A 157 5.49 19.38 -3.95
N PRO A 158 6.34 18.40 -3.58
CA PRO A 158 7.27 17.78 -4.53
C PRO A 158 6.58 17.25 -5.79
N ALA A 159 5.43 16.60 -5.63
CA ALA A 159 4.71 15.99 -6.75
C ALA A 159 4.15 17.03 -7.75
N SER A 160 3.89 18.29 -7.32
CA SER A 160 3.46 19.36 -8.23
C SER A 160 4.55 19.86 -9.17
N LEU A 161 5.80 19.50 -8.89
CA LEU A 161 6.96 19.86 -9.69
C LEU A 161 7.37 18.80 -10.71
N LEU A 162 6.68 17.65 -10.73
CA LEU A 162 6.86 16.62 -11.75
C LEU A 162 6.37 17.14 -13.11
N GLN A 163 7.13 16.93 -14.16
CA GLN A 163 6.86 17.42 -15.51
C GLN A 163 6.79 16.25 -16.50
N GLY A 164 5.94 16.36 -17.52
CA GLY A 164 5.82 15.36 -18.57
C GLY A 164 5.65 13.94 -17.99
N ASP A 165 6.56 13.05 -18.37
CA ASP A 165 6.54 11.63 -17.94
C ASP A 165 7.25 11.36 -16.60
N GLU A 166 7.75 12.38 -15.91
CA GLU A 166 8.45 12.20 -14.62
C GLU A 166 7.55 11.53 -13.55
N GLY A 167 6.22 11.70 -13.67
CA GLY A 167 5.27 10.98 -12.84
C GLY A 167 5.34 9.46 -13.07
N ASN A 168 5.45 9.03 -14.32
CA ASN A 168 5.60 7.63 -14.71
C ASN A 168 6.99 7.08 -14.31
N LEU A 169 8.03 7.91 -14.38
CA LEU A 169 9.36 7.55 -13.85
C LEU A 169 9.30 7.25 -12.34
N MET A 170 8.53 8.02 -11.56
CA MET A 170 8.35 7.73 -10.13
C MET A 170 7.61 6.40 -9.93
N VAL A 171 6.62 6.09 -10.77
CA VAL A 171 5.91 4.80 -10.74
C VAL A 171 6.86 3.64 -11.08
N GLN A 172 7.78 3.80 -12.04
CA GLN A 172 8.81 2.80 -12.34
C GLN A 172 9.73 2.55 -11.13
N VAL A 173 10.16 3.60 -10.43
CA VAL A 173 10.95 3.45 -9.19
C VAL A 173 10.18 2.65 -8.13
N ALA A 174 8.91 2.96 -7.95
CA ALA A 174 8.04 2.24 -7.03
C ALA A 174 7.84 0.76 -7.44
N ALA A 175 7.69 0.50 -8.75
CA ALA A 175 7.59 -0.87 -9.27
C ALA A 175 8.89 -1.67 -9.09
N LEU A 176 10.05 -1.03 -9.30
CA LEU A 176 11.35 -1.65 -8.99
C LEU A 176 11.47 -2.02 -7.51
N GLU A 177 11.08 -1.11 -6.60
CA GLU A 177 11.06 -1.40 -5.17
C GLU A 177 10.11 -2.58 -4.86
N ALA A 178 8.88 -2.54 -5.38
CA ALA A 178 7.89 -3.59 -5.19
C ALA A 178 8.42 -4.97 -5.63
N ILE A 179 8.98 -5.07 -6.85
CA ILE A 179 9.54 -6.32 -7.37
C ILE A 179 10.71 -6.79 -6.52
N THR A 180 11.66 -5.91 -6.21
CA THR A 180 12.88 -6.29 -5.49
C THR A 180 12.65 -6.65 -4.03
N THR A 181 11.46 -6.33 -3.49
CA THR A 181 11.01 -6.66 -2.13
C THR A 181 9.91 -7.73 -2.09
N GLY A 182 9.61 -8.36 -3.25
CA GLY A 182 8.76 -9.56 -3.32
C GLY A 182 7.27 -9.30 -3.56
N THR A 183 6.87 -8.10 -3.90
CA THR A 183 5.49 -7.83 -4.32
C THR A 183 5.27 -8.38 -5.73
N THR A 184 4.24 -9.19 -5.91
CA THR A 184 3.81 -9.71 -7.24
C THR A 184 2.53 -9.04 -7.73
N THR A 185 1.68 -8.60 -6.79
CA THR A 185 0.42 -7.92 -7.09
C THR A 185 0.35 -6.59 -6.36
N ILE A 186 -0.06 -5.52 -7.06
CA ILE A 186 -0.18 -4.18 -6.48
C ILE A 186 -1.51 -3.52 -6.86
N VAL A 187 -2.15 -2.88 -5.88
CA VAL A 187 -3.31 -2.01 -6.08
C VAL A 187 -2.82 -0.56 -6.07
N GLU A 188 -2.74 0.06 -7.25
CA GLU A 188 -2.47 1.49 -7.37
C GLU A 188 -3.76 2.28 -7.28
N PHE A 189 -3.91 3.04 -6.20
CA PHE A 189 -5.10 3.83 -5.90
C PHE A 189 -4.84 5.32 -6.11
N THR A 190 -5.32 5.87 -7.22
CA THR A 190 -5.17 7.31 -7.51
C THR A 190 -6.25 7.78 -8.48
N GLY A 191 -6.47 9.09 -8.57
CA GLY A 191 -7.28 9.68 -9.64
C GLY A 191 -6.49 9.76 -10.95
N ASN A 192 -7.15 9.50 -12.09
CA ASN A 192 -6.53 9.42 -13.42
C ASN A 192 -5.42 8.35 -13.51
N VAL A 193 -5.64 7.17 -12.92
CA VAL A 193 -4.70 6.04 -12.95
C VAL A 193 -4.40 5.57 -14.38
N GLN A 194 -5.25 5.89 -15.34
CA GLN A 194 -5.04 5.69 -16.78
C GLN A 194 -3.64 6.18 -17.25
N ARG A 195 -3.12 7.27 -16.66
CA ARG A 195 -1.80 7.81 -17.02
C ARG A 195 -0.64 6.89 -16.65
N GLN A 196 -0.85 6.00 -15.70
CA GLN A 196 0.16 5.08 -15.16
C GLN A 196 -0.02 3.65 -15.70
N ALA A 197 -1.17 3.36 -16.30
CA ALA A 197 -1.56 2.01 -16.66
C ALA A 197 -0.54 1.30 -17.57
N GLY A 198 0.00 2.01 -18.58
CA GLY A 198 1.00 1.44 -19.48
C GLY A 198 2.30 1.07 -18.77
N VAL A 199 2.82 1.96 -17.91
CA VAL A 199 4.04 1.70 -17.14
C VAL A 199 3.86 0.55 -16.15
N LEU A 200 2.68 0.46 -15.52
CA LEU A 200 2.35 -0.64 -14.63
C LEU A 200 2.23 -1.97 -15.38
N ALA A 201 1.62 -1.97 -16.57
CA ALA A 201 1.55 -3.15 -17.43
C ALA A 201 2.94 -3.63 -17.86
N ASP A 202 3.81 -2.70 -18.26
CA ASP A 202 5.19 -2.97 -18.70
C ASP A 202 6.09 -3.48 -17.55
N SER A 203 5.79 -3.14 -16.29
CA SER A 203 6.56 -3.59 -15.12
C SER A 203 6.58 -5.12 -14.94
N GLY A 204 5.60 -5.81 -15.51
CA GLY A 204 5.42 -7.26 -15.33
C GLY A 204 4.66 -7.64 -14.07
N LEU A 205 4.38 -6.71 -13.16
CA LEU A 205 3.53 -6.95 -11.98
C LEU A 205 2.08 -7.27 -12.38
N ARG A 206 1.39 -8.00 -11.53
CA ARG A 206 -0.07 -8.05 -11.55
C ARG A 206 -0.58 -6.75 -10.92
N CYS A 207 -1.47 -6.03 -11.61
CA CYS A 207 -1.92 -4.73 -11.16
C CYS A 207 -3.45 -4.64 -11.07
N VAL A 208 -3.92 -4.03 -10.00
CA VAL A 208 -5.29 -3.52 -9.90
C VAL A 208 -5.22 -2.00 -10.01
N LEU A 209 -5.77 -1.46 -11.09
CA LEU A 209 -5.88 -0.03 -11.33
C LEU A 209 -7.15 0.46 -10.64
N ALA A 210 -7.01 1.08 -9.46
CA ALA A 210 -8.12 1.61 -8.69
C ALA A 210 -8.31 3.10 -9.00
N GLU A 211 -9.30 3.42 -9.86
CA GLU A 211 -9.61 4.80 -10.23
C GLU A 211 -10.40 5.50 -9.12
N GLY A 212 -9.71 6.35 -8.36
CA GLY A 212 -10.28 7.11 -7.26
C GLY A 212 -11.07 8.32 -7.75
N ILE A 213 -12.38 8.31 -7.56
CA ILE A 213 -13.26 9.42 -7.94
C ILE A 213 -13.83 10.15 -6.73
N ARG A 214 -14.27 11.38 -6.94
CA ARG A 214 -14.96 12.22 -5.98
C ARG A 214 -15.97 13.10 -6.73
N ASP A 215 -17.02 13.54 -6.04
CA ASP A 215 -18.03 14.43 -6.60
C ASP A 215 -18.26 15.72 -5.78
N THR A 216 -17.36 16.00 -4.83
CA THR A 216 -17.38 17.26 -4.07
C THR A 216 -16.70 18.39 -4.82
N GLU A 217 -17.40 19.52 -5.03
CA GLU A 217 -16.84 20.75 -5.64
C GLU A 217 -15.90 21.50 -4.69
N ASN A 218 -16.29 21.59 -3.43
CA ASN A 218 -15.59 22.33 -2.41
C ASN A 218 -14.75 21.40 -1.52
N VAL A 219 -13.71 20.81 -2.11
CA VAL A 219 -12.77 20.02 -1.33
C VAL A 219 -12.12 20.91 -0.27
N PRO A 220 -12.06 20.47 0.99
CA PRO A 220 -11.29 21.18 2.01
C PRO A 220 -9.87 21.37 1.54
N GLY A 221 -9.35 22.59 1.63
CA GLY A 221 -7.93 22.84 1.38
C GLY A 221 -7.07 22.04 2.35
N PRO A 222 -5.76 21.95 2.13
CA PRO A 222 -4.86 21.25 3.05
C PRO A 222 -4.86 22.00 4.36
N VAL A 223 -5.50 21.39 5.29
CA VAL A 223 -5.48 21.91 6.64
C VAL A 223 -4.59 21.02 7.45
N SER A 224 -3.88 21.65 8.39
CA SER A 224 -3.10 20.90 9.36
C SER A 224 -3.95 19.73 9.86
N THR A 225 -3.38 18.56 9.92
CA THR A 225 -3.97 17.26 10.26
C THR A 225 -4.77 17.20 11.57
N ARG A 226 -4.99 18.36 12.23
CA ARG A 226 -5.61 18.43 13.55
C ARG A 226 -7.11 18.72 13.55
N SER A 227 -7.68 19.28 12.49
CA SER A 227 -9.13 19.47 12.42
C SER A 227 -9.57 19.99 11.05
N MET A 228 -9.93 19.11 10.13
CA MET A 228 -10.57 19.49 8.85
C MET A 228 -11.94 20.14 9.07
N ALA A 229 -12.70 19.66 10.05
CA ALA A 229 -14.02 20.18 10.38
C ALA A 229 -14.01 21.69 10.69
N ARG A 230 -12.95 22.20 11.32
CA ARG A 230 -12.81 23.63 11.65
C ARG A 230 -12.36 24.50 10.48
N SER A 231 -11.87 23.90 9.43
CA SER A 231 -11.29 24.60 8.28
C SER A 231 -12.20 24.54 7.08
N PHE A 232 -13.22 23.70 7.15
CA PHE A 232 -14.22 23.58 6.12
C PHE A 232 -15.28 24.66 6.35
N SER A 233 -15.25 25.70 5.52
CA SER A 233 -16.28 26.73 5.57
C SER A 233 -17.46 26.31 4.69
N GLY A 234 -18.49 25.76 5.30
CA GLY A 234 -19.76 25.46 4.63
C GLY A 234 -20.08 23.97 4.51
N THR A 235 -21.29 23.70 4.02
CA THR A 235 -21.78 22.35 3.76
C THR A 235 -21.11 21.78 2.51
N PRO A 236 -20.79 20.47 2.47
CA PRO A 236 -20.32 19.81 1.24
C PRO A 236 -21.30 20.07 0.09
N ARG A 237 -20.79 20.45 -1.06
CA ARG A 237 -21.55 20.59 -2.29
C ARG A 237 -21.14 19.50 -3.25
N PHE A 238 -22.08 18.65 -3.60
CA PHE A 238 -21.88 17.58 -4.54
C PHE A 238 -22.32 17.99 -5.94
N SER A 239 -21.69 17.46 -6.96
CA SER A 239 -21.87 17.79 -8.37
C SER A 239 -22.14 16.55 -9.19
N GLU A 240 -23.29 16.50 -9.84
CA GLU A 240 -23.64 15.43 -10.78
C GLU A 240 -22.63 15.35 -11.93
N THR A 241 -22.14 16.49 -12.43
CA THR A 241 -21.11 16.52 -13.48
C THR A 241 -19.81 15.86 -13.04
N LEU A 242 -19.36 16.10 -11.80
CA LEU A 242 -18.14 15.44 -11.28
C LEU A 242 -18.35 13.94 -11.10
N LEU A 243 -19.54 13.52 -10.68
CA LEU A 243 -19.91 12.12 -10.60
C LEU A 243 -19.88 11.47 -11.99
N ASP A 244 -20.56 12.06 -12.98
CA ASP A 244 -20.62 11.53 -14.34
C ASP A 244 -19.23 11.45 -14.97
N ASP A 245 -18.41 12.50 -14.87
CA ASP A 245 -17.04 12.52 -15.34
C ASP A 245 -16.18 11.43 -14.65
N GLY A 246 -16.38 11.21 -13.37
CA GLY A 246 -15.72 10.18 -12.59
C GLY A 246 -16.08 8.78 -13.06
N MET A 247 -17.36 8.50 -13.21
CA MET A 247 -17.87 7.20 -13.68
C MET A 247 -17.48 6.93 -15.14
N GLN A 248 -17.44 7.98 -15.98
CA GLN A 248 -16.95 7.84 -17.36
C GLN A 248 -15.47 7.44 -17.39
N ARG A 249 -14.60 8.04 -16.53
CA ARG A 249 -13.20 7.63 -16.43
C ARG A 249 -13.04 6.17 -16.01
N ILE A 250 -13.84 5.71 -15.04
CA ILE A 250 -13.85 4.29 -14.63
C ILE A 250 -14.24 3.40 -15.80
N SER A 251 -15.31 3.76 -16.53
CA SER A 251 -15.79 2.98 -17.69
C SER A 251 -14.77 2.90 -18.83
N ASP A 252 -14.13 4.03 -19.14
CA ASP A 252 -13.09 4.10 -20.19
C ASP A 252 -11.85 3.28 -19.78
N LEU A 253 -11.42 3.41 -18.55
CA LEU A 253 -10.30 2.63 -17.99
C LEU A 253 -10.61 1.13 -18.03
N PHE A 254 -11.81 0.73 -17.58
CA PHE A 254 -12.27 -0.65 -17.58
C PHE A 254 -12.27 -1.24 -18.98
N SER A 255 -12.87 -0.52 -19.95
CA SER A 255 -12.95 -0.99 -21.34
C SER A 255 -11.59 -1.15 -22.01
N THR A 256 -10.58 -0.38 -21.54
CA THR A 256 -9.23 -0.37 -22.13
C THR A 256 -8.30 -1.39 -21.47
N TRP A 257 -8.38 -1.53 -20.14
CA TRP A 257 -7.35 -2.22 -19.38
C TRP A 257 -7.81 -3.45 -18.60
N HIS A 258 -9.11 -3.60 -18.31
CA HIS A 258 -9.56 -4.77 -17.55
C HIS A 258 -9.36 -6.05 -18.37
N GLY A 259 -8.64 -7.01 -17.80
CA GLY A 259 -8.29 -8.25 -18.49
C GLY A 259 -7.09 -8.15 -19.44
N ALA A 260 -6.47 -6.97 -19.59
CA ALA A 260 -5.26 -6.81 -20.40
C ALA A 260 -4.08 -7.63 -19.85
N GLU A 261 -3.04 -7.81 -20.67
CA GLU A 261 -1.81 -8.55 -20.36
C GLU A 261 -2.11 -9.97 -19.84
N ASP A 262 -2.91 -10.72 -20.59
CA ASP A 262 -3.33 -12.08 -20.27
C ASP A 262 -4.04 -12.19 -18.89
N GLY A 263 -4.76 -11.11 -18.47
CA GLY A 263 -5.50 -11.02 -17.22
C GLY A 263 -4.66 -10.53 -16.03
N ARG A 264 -3.42 -10.06 -16.23
CA ARG A 264 -2.61 -9.47 -15.17
C ARG A 264 -3.13 -8.10 -14.73
N ILE A 265 -3.82 -7.37 -15.59
CA ILE A 265 -4.35 -6.04 -15.28
C ILE A 265 -5.84 -6.14 -14.97
N SER A 266 -6.23 -5.66 -13.81
CA SER A 266 -7.64 -5.50 -13.40
C SER A 266 -7.95 -4.02 -13.15
N VAL A 267 -9.21 -3.64 -13.30
CA VAL A 267 -9.68 -2.28 -13.00
C VAL A 267 -10.76 -2.36 -11.93
N PHE A 268 -10.58 -1.60 -10.86
CA PHE A 268 -11.58 -1.48 -9.80
C PHE A 268 -12.07 -0.03 -9.68
N PRO A 269 -13.38 0.20 -9.52
CA PRO A 269 -13.88 1.52 -9.17
C PRO A 269 -13.52 1.84 -7.71
N ALA A 270 -13.26 3.11 -7.42
CA ALA A 270 -12.93 3.54 -6.07
C ALA A 270 -13.54 4.91 -5.73
N ALA A 271 -14.11 5.02 -4.54
CA ALA A 271 -14.41 6.32 -3.95
C ALA A 271 -13.15 6.86 -3.26
N SER A 272 -12.80 8.15 -3.50
CA SER A 272 -11.53 8.66 -2.97
C SER A 272 -11.50 8.71 -1.45
N LEU A 273 -12.45 9.41 -0.85
CA LEU A 273 -12.54 9.67 0.60
C LEU A 273 -14.01 9.68 1.01
N THR A 274 -14.33 9.30 2.24
CA THR A 274 -15.69 9.33 2.76
C THR A 274 -16.29 10.75 2.70
N GLU A 275 -15.52 11.75 3.11
CA GLU A 275 -15.95 13.16 3.16
C GLU A 275 -16.07 13.84 1.79
N THR A 276 -15.63 13.19 0.73
CA THR A 276 -15.73 13.71 -0.65
C THR A 276 -16.69 12.93 -1.54
N SER A 277 -17.47 12.04 -0.95
CA SER A 277 -18.34 11.11 -1.66
C SER A 277 -19.80 11.30 -1.27
N SER A 278 -20.65 11.63 -2.25
CA SER A 278 -22.11 11.65 -2.05
C SER A 278 -22.67 10.22 -1.93
N PRO A 279 -23.90 10.07 -1.41
CA PRO A 279 -24.62 8.80 -1.48
C PRO A 279 -24.78 8.26 -2.91
N GLU A 280 -24.94 9.15 -3.89
CA GLU A 280 -25.06 8.83 -5.30
C GLU A 280 -23.76 8.23 -5.86
N LEU A 281 -22.60 8.84 -5.52
CA LEU A 281 -21.29 8.33 -5.92
C LEU A 281 -21.02 6.95 -5.28
N LEU A 282 -21.28 6.80 -3.99
CA LEU A 282 -21.10 5.52 -3.31
C LEU A 282 -21.92 4.42 -3.99
N ARG A 283 -23.19 4.70 -4.30
CA ARG A 283 -24.05 3.76 -5.01
C ARG A 283 -23.51 3.42 -6.40
N ALA A 284 -23.11 4.44 -7.18
CA ALA A 284 -22.60 4.24 -8.54
C ALA A 284 -21.32 3.38 -8.56
N VAL A 285 -20.38 3.61 -7.63
CA VAL A 285 -19.16 2.81 -7.47
C VAL A 285 -19.50 1.35 -7.13
N ARG A 286 -20.37 1.13 -6.14
CA ARG A 286 -20.80 -0.22 -5.74
C ARG A 286 -21.50 -0.94 -6.89
N ASP A 287 -22.49 -0.31 -7.52
CA ASP A 287 -23.31 -0.91 -8.58
C ASP A 287 -22.46 -1.26 -9.81
N PHE A 288 -21.45 -0.44 -10.14
CA PHE A 288 -20.48 -0.75 -11.17
C PHE A 288 -19.66 -2.00 -10.81
N ALA A 289 -19.15 -2.06 -9.57
CA ALA A 289 -18.39 -3.22 -9.11
C ALA A 289 -19.23 -4.51 -9.09
N GLU A 290 -20.48 -4.44 -8.65
CA GLU A 290 -21.39 -5.59 -8.66
C GLU A 290 -21.73 -6.05 -10.07
N THR A 291 -21.99 -5.11 -11.00
CA THR A 291 -22.31 -5.42 -12.39
C THR A 291 -21.19 -6.16 -13.11
N HIS A 292 -19.94 -5.85 -12.78
CA HIS A 292 -18.77 -6.41 -13.44
C HIS A 292 -18.02 -7.45 -12.59
N ASP A 293 -18.60 -7.89 -11.48
CA ASP A 293 -18.01 -8.83 -10.49
C ASP A 293 -16.64 -8.40 -9.94
N LEU A 294 -16.48 -7.10 -9.67
CA LEU A 294 -15.24 -6.48 -9.17
C LEU A 294 -15.26 -6.28 -7.65
N GLY A 295 -14.08 -6.00 -7.09
CA GLY A 295 -13.94 -5.32 -5.81
C GLY A 295 -14.00 -3.80 -5.99
N TYR A 296 -14.11 -3.08 -4.88
CA TYR A 296 -13.99 -1.62 -4.82
C TYR A 296 -13.31 -1.18 -3.53
N THR A 297 -12.79 0.05 -3.51
CA THR A 297 -12.01 0.52 -2.37
C THR A 297 -12.30 1.99 -2.03
N ILE A 298 -11.94 2.37 -0.81
CA ILE A 298 -12.04 3.72 -0.28
C ILE A 298 -10.99 3.93 0.82
N HIS A 299 -10.52 5.17 1.03
CA HIS A 299 -9.87 5.52 2.30
C HIS A 299 -10.96 5.68 3.37
N LEU A 300 -10.80 4.99 4.49
CA LEU A 300 -11.81 4.95 5.56
C LEU A 300 -11.19 5.19 6.93
N ASN A 301 -11.78 6.10 7.69
CA ASN A 301 -11.36 6.41 9.06
C ASN A 301 -9.84 6.67 9.16
N GLN A 302 -9.26 7.31 8.14
CA GLN A 302 -7.82 7.51 8.06
C GLN A 302 -7.31 8.60 8.99
N SER A 303 -8.17 9.59 9.33
CA SER A 303 -7.76 10.74 10.12
C SER A 303 -8.85 11.18 11.10
N ARG A 304 -8.40 11.88 12.16
CA ARG A 304 -9.30 12.54 13.09
C ARG A 304 -10.14 13.60 12.39
N ALA A 305 -9.57 14.27 11.42
CA ALA A 305 -10.23 15.31 10.66
C ALA A 305 -11.42 14.77 9.84
N GLU A 306 -11.27 13.60 9.24
CA GLU A 306 -12.32 12.91 8.50
C GLU A 306 -13.55 12.64 9.40
N TYR A 307 -13.34 11.95 10.54
CA TYR A 307 -14.49 11.63 11.38
C TYR A 307 -15.14 12.87 12.00
N GLU A 308 -14.36 13.91 12.38
CA GLU A 308 -14.91 15.18 12.88
C GLU A 308 -15.76 15.87 11.80
N PHE A 309 -15.30 15.84 10.54
CA PHE A 309 -16.04 16.36 9.40
C PHE A 309 -17.35 15.59 9.18
N MET A 310 -17.31 14.26 9.14
CA MET A 310 -18.48 13.42 8.91
C MET A 310 -19.54 13.61 10.02
N VAL A 311 -19.12 13.64 11.28
CA VAL A 311 -20.02 13.89 12.40
C VAL A 311 -20.63 15.30 12.32
N MET A 312 -19.85 16.31 11.96
CA MET A 312 -20.33 17.71 11.88
C MET A 312 -21.36 17.90 10.76
N HIS A 313 -21.12 17.33 9.58
CA HIS A 313 -21.93 17.60 8.39
C HIS A 313 -23.02 16.57 8.11
N HIS A 314 -22.82 15.32 8.55
CA HIS A 314 -23.73 14.22 8.30
C HIS A 314 -24.34 13.63 9.58
N GLY A 315 -23.83 14.01 10.76
CA GLY A 315 -24.26 13.44 12.06
C GLY A 315 -23.90 11.97 12.23
N LEU A 316 -23.00 11.43 11.39
CA LEU A 316 -22.59 10.03 11.34
C LEU A 316 -21.06 9.95 11.32
N ARG A 317 -20.51 8.88 11.89
CA ARG A 317 -19.11 8.54 11.71
C ARG A 317 -18.88 7.92 10.32
N PRO A 318 -17.62 7.89 9.81
CA PRO A 318 -17.36 7.43 8.44
C PRO A 318 -17.95 6.05 8.13
N SER A 319 -17.70 5.02 8.95
CA SER A 319 -18.23 3.68 8.69
C SER A 319 -19.77 3.62 8.82
N GLU A 320 -20.37 4.41 9.73
CA GLU A 320 -21.83 4.52 9.85
C GLU A 320 -22.46 5.17 8.60
N TYR A 321 -21.77 6.15 8.02
CA TYR A 321 -22.21 6.78 6.76
C TYR A 321 -22.17 5.78 5.61
N LEU A 322 -21.08 4.99 5.49
CA LEU A 322 -20.97 3.96 4.46
C LEU A 322 -22.03 2.87 4.64
N ASP A 323 -22.28 2.42 5.88
CA ASP A 323 -23.34 1.45 6.19
C ASP A 323 -24.75 1.95 5.82
N ARG A 324 -25.04 3.22 6.16
CA ARG A 324 -26.31 3.90 5.82
C ARG A 324 -26.60 3.91 4.32
N HIS A 325 -25.56 3.92 3.49
CA HIS A 325 -25.65 3.98 2.03
C HIS A 325 -25.32 2.65 1.35
N ASP A 326 -25.38 1.54 2.09
CA ASP A 326 -25.16 0.17 1.60
C ASP A 326 -23.81 0.00 0.89
N PHE A 327 -22.77 0.73 1.34
CA PHE A 327 -21.45 0.67 0.73
C PHE A 327 -20.51 -0.34 1.41
N LEU A 328 -20.81 -0.76 2.65
CA LEU A 328 -20.07 -1.81 3.33
C LEU A 328 -20.42 -3.20 2.76
N GLY A 329 -19.44 -4.08 2.71
CA GLY A 329 -19.68 -5.45 2.23
C GLY A 329 -18.40 -6.20 1.88
N PRO A 330 -18.50 -7.50 1.52
CA PRO A 330 -17.34 -8.36 1.27
C PRO A 330 -16.60 -8.05 -0.06
N ARG A 331 -17.12 -7.13 -0.89
CA ARG A 331 -16.44 -6.62 -2.08
C ARG A 331 -15.63 -5.36 -1.78
N LEU A 332 -15.88 -4.71 -0.65
CA LEU A 332 -15.14 -3.53 -0.21
C LEU A 332 -13.86 -3.96 0.51
N PHE A 333 -12.72 -3.46 0.06
CA PHE A 333 -11.52 -3.40 0.90
C PHE A 333 -11.21 -1.94 1.22
N ALA A 334 -11.26 -1.61 2.51
CA ALA A 334 -11.14 -0.26 3.02
C ALA A 334 -9.74 -0.01 3.57
N ALA A 335 -9.09 1.05 3.08
CA ALA A 335 -7.76 1.41 3.56
C ALA A 335 -7.83 2.14 4.91
N HIS A 336 -6.89 1.82 5.80
CA HIS A 336 -6.60 2.44 7.09
C HIS A 336 -7.41 1.98 8.30
N ALA A 337 -8.68 2.35 8.43
CA ALA A 337 -9.52 2.09 9.62
C ALA A 337 -8.88 2.48 10.97
N ARG A 338 -8.06 3.56 11.01
CA ARG A 338 -7.28 3.96 12.20
C ARG A 338 -8.10 4.59 13.32
N TYR A 339 -9.18 5.29 12.96
CA TYR A 339 -9.99 6.07 13.88
C TYR A 339 -11.39 5.49 14.11
N VAL A 340 -11.55 4.19 13.89
CA VAL A 340 -12.82 3.49 14.18
C VAL A 340 -13.06 3.39 15.68
N ASN A 341 -14.32 3.47 16.09
CA ASN A 341 -14.78 3.15 17.44
C ASN A 341 -15.33 1.71 17.51
N HIS A 342 -15.84 1.29 18.67
CA HIS A 342 -16.35 -0.08 18.87
C HIS A 342 -17.56 -0.40 18.00
N GLU A 343 -18.45 0.57 17.78
CA GLU A 343 -19.64 0.44 16.94
C GLU A 343 -19.24 0.25 15.48
N GLU A 344 -18.28 1.05 14.99
CA GLU A 344 -17.74 0.93 13.63
C GLU A 344 -17.00 -0.39 13.43
N VAL A 345 -16.21 -0.85 14.39
CA VAL A 345 -15.59 -2.20 14.35
C VAL A 345 -16.63 -3.28 14.18
N ALA A 346 -17.73 -3.21 14.95
CA ALA A 346 -18.82 -4.17 14.83
C ALA A 346 -19.55 -4.08 13.47
N LEU A 347 -19.72 -2.89 12.91
CA LEU A 347 -20.29 -2.69 11.57
C LEU A 347 -19.42 -3.33 10.49
N LEU A 348 -18.13 -3.01 10.48
CA LEU A 348 -17.15 -3.52 9.53
C LEU A 348 -17.07 -5.06 9.59
N GLY A 349 -17.06 -5.63 10.80
CA GLY A 349 -17.03 -7.09 10.96
C GLY A 349 -18.30 -7.78 10.44
N ARG A 350 -19.49 -7.25 10.77
CA ARG A 350 -20.76 -7.84 10.30
C ARG A 350 -20.92 -7.74 8.78
N SER A 351 -20.41 -6.69 8.17
CA SER A 351 -20.50 -6.52 6.73
C SER A 351 -19.53 -7.40 5.94
N GLY A 352 -18.51 -7.96 6.60
CA GLY A 352 -17.43 -8.70 5.93
C GLY A 352 -16.47 -7.80 5.15
N THR A 353 -16.45 -6.48 5.46
CA THR A 353 -15.52 -5.53 4.84
C THR A 353 -14.07 -5.93 5.14
N ILE A 354 -13.25 -5.99 4.09
CA ILE A 354 -11.83 -6.30 4.18
C ILE A 354 -11.08 -5.02 4.60
N ILE A 355 -10.19 -5.13 5.57
CA ILE A 355 -9.37 -4.01 6.01
C ILE A 355 -7.98 -4.11 5.39
N SER A 356 -7.65 -3.16 4.53
CA SER A 356 -6.27 -2.97 4.05
C SER A 356 -5.48 -2.18 5.10
N HIS A 357 -4.53 -2.86 5.74
CA HIS A 357 -3.73 -2.29 6.84
C HIS A 357 -2.37 -1.81 6.35
N GLN A 358 -2.14 -0.50 6.43
CA GLN A 358 -0.88 0.15 6.08
C GLN A 358 -0.03 0.30 7.34
N ALA A 359 0.56 -0.81 7.80
CA ALA A 359 1.23 -0.89 9.09
C ALA A 359 2.41 0.09 9.22
N GLY A 360 3.26 0.20 8.20
CA GLY A 360 4.40 1.12 8.17
C GLY A 360 3.95 2.58 8.31
N MET A 361 2.96 2.99 7.50
CA MET A 361 2.40 4.34 7.58
C MET A 361 1.72 4.60 8.94
N ALA A 362 0.97 3.64 9.46
CA ALA A 362 0.30 3.76 10.75
C ALA A 362 1.31 3.92 11.91
N ALA A 363 2.40 3.15 11.89
CA ALA A 363 3.49 3.24 12.87
C ALA A 363 4.18 4.60 12.82
N ASN A 364 4.51 5.12 11.61
CA ASN A 364 5.11 6.45 11.44
C ASN A 364 4.20 7.58 11.96
N ARG A 365 2.89 7.41 11.93
CA ARG A 365 1.91 8.37 12.47
C ARG A 365 1.62 8.17 13.95
N GLY A 366 2.13 7.10 14.57
CA GLY A 366 1.88 6.77 15.97
C GLY A 366 0.43 6.35 16.27
N ILE A 367 -0.35 5.98 15.25
CA ILE A 367 -1.75 5.55 15.40
C ILE A 367 -2.00 4.33 14.53
N SER A 368 -2.10 3.16 15.16
CA SER A 368 -2.46 1.92 14.51
C SER A 368 -3.97 1.66 14.59
N PRO A 369 -4.58 1.12 13.54
CA PRO A 369 -5.95 0.61 13.61
C PRO A 369 -6.07 -0.48 14.68
N PRO A 370 -7.28 -0.72 15.22
CA PRO A 370 -7.52 -1.78 16.20
C PRO A 370 -7.60 -3.16 15.51
N ILE A 371 -6.49 -3.63 14.92
CA ILE A 371 -6.44 -4.88 14.16
C ILE A 371 -6.93 -6.09 14.97
N PRO A 372 -6.52 -6.30 16.24
CA PRO A 372 -7.05 -7.41 17.04
C PRO A 372 -8.56 -7.39 17.16
N GLU A 373 -9.14 -6.22 17.38
CA GLU A 373 -10.58 -6.03 17.54
C GLU A 373 -11.32 -6.24 16.20
N LEU A 374 -10.77 -5.73 15.09
CA LEU A 374 -11.30 -5.92 13.74
C LEU A 374 -11.29 -7.41 13.34
N ARG A 375 -10.19 -8.14 13.58
CA ARG A 375 -10.13 -9.61 13.36
C ARG A 375 -11.17 -10.34 14.19
N THR A 376 -11.30 -9.99 15.47
CA THR A 376 -12.28 -10.61 16.38
C THR A 376 -13.71 -10.35 15.94
N ALA A 377 -13.96 -9.17 15.35
CA ALA A 377 -15.27 -8.82 14.79
C ALA A 377 -15.57 -9.54 13.46
N GLY A 378 -14.58 -10.20 12.83
CA GLY A 378 -14.74 -10.95 11.59
C GLY A 378 -14.27 -10.23 10.32
N CYS A 379 -13.57 -9.10 10.43
CA CYS A 379 -12.96 -8.45 9.27
C CYS A 379 -11.78 -9.28 8.76
N PRO A 380 -11.74 -9.67 7.48
CA PRO A 380 -10.51 -10.12 6.85
C PRO A 380 -9.50 -8.96 6.82
N ILE A 381 -8.22 -9.28 7.00
CA ILE A 381 -7.13 -8.29 6.96
C ILE A 381 -6.27 -8.55 5.73
N ALA A 382 -5.92 -7.48 5.04
CA ALA A 382 -4.92 -7.46 3.97
C ALA A 382 -3.88 -6.37 4.29
N LEU A 383 -2.70 -6.43 3.68
CA LEU A 383 -1.65 -5.45 3.89
C LEU A 383 -1.51 -4.50 2.69
N GLY A 384 -1.09 -3.27 2.95
CA GLY A 384 -0.76 -2.28 1.95
C GLY A 384 0.33 -1.33 2.44
N THR A 385 0.95 -0.59 1.54
CA THR A 385 2.09 0.27 1.85
C THR A 385 1.74 1.75 1.97
N ASP A 386 0.68 2.20 1.31
CA ASP A 386 0.31 3.61 1.17
C ASP A 386 1.38 4.41 0.39
N ASN A 387 1.75 5.59 0.88
CA ASN A 387 2.64 6.55 0.23
C ASN A 387 4.06 6.60 0.80
N ASN A 388 4.42 5.66 1.67
CA ASN A 388 5.72 5.66 2.34
C ASN A 388 6.74 4.81 1.58
N THR A 389 6.39 3.56 1.32
CA THR A 389 7.24 2.55 0.70
C THR A 389 6.41 1.69 -0.25
N ASN A 390 7.04 0.84 -1.06
CA ASN A 390 6.38 -0.24 -1.78
C ASN A 390 6.89 -1.62 -1.33
N ASP A 391 7.49 -1.67 -0.15
CA ASP A 391 8.05 -2.85 0.50
C ASP A 391 7.03 -3.50 1.45
N VAL A 392 6.26 -4.47 0.93
CA VAL A 392 5.31 -5.27 1.74
C VAL A 392 6.05 -6.15 2.75
N PHE A 393 7.29 -6.54 2.46
CA PHE A 393 8.09 -7.34 3.38
C PHE A 393 8.37 -6.58 4.71
N GLU A 394 8.72 -5.30 4.60
CA GLU A 394 8.87 -4.41 5.77
C GLU A 394 7.53 -4.20 6.48
N VAL A 395 6.45 -4.00 5.71
CA VAL A 395 5.10 -3.82 6.26
C VAL A 395 4.64 -5.05 7.05
N MET A 396 4.94 -6.27 6.61
CA MET A 396 4.65 -7.50 7.38
C MET A 396 5.30 -7.48 8.76
N ARG A 397 6.60 -7.15 8.84
CA ARG A 397 7.30 -7.07 10.13
C ARG A 397 6.70 -6.00 11.04
N THR A 398 6.41 -4.84 10.50
CA THR A 398 5.79 -3.74 11.26
C THR A 398 4.39 -4.11 11.73
N ALA A 399 3.58 -4.78 10.92
CA ALA A 399 2.26 -5.28 11.29
C ALA A 399 2.35 -6.27 12.46
N LEU A 400 3.25 -7.26 12.36
CA LEU A 400 3.50 -8.23 13.43
C LEU A 400 3.83 -7.57 14.77
N LEU A 401 4.79 -6.64 14.75
CA LEU A 401 5.28 -6.02 15.98
C LEU A 401 4.26 -5.05 16.58
N THR A 402 3.60 -4.24 15.77
CA THR A 402 2.61 -3.26 16.25
C THR A 402 1.34 -3.93 16.77
N GLU A 403 0.88 -5.01 16.15
CA GLU A 403 -0.26 -5.78 16.65
C GLU A 403 0.09 -6.48 17.98
N ARG A 404 1.29 -7.06 18.11
CA ARG A 404 1.76 -7.65 19.37
C ARG A 404 1.84 -6.64 20.50
N ILE A 405 2.38 -5.44 20.23
CA ILE A 405 2.41 -4.35 21.21
C ILE A 405 0.99 -3.97 21.65
N ARG A 406 0.04 -3.90 20.72
CA ARG A 406 -1.34 -3.58 21.06
C ARG A 406 -2.01 -4.67 21.91
N ARG A 407 -1.84 -5.95 21.55
CA ARG A 407 -2.42 -7.10 22.28
C ARG A 407 -1.85 -7.26 23.68
N ASN A 408 -0.58 -6.94 23.88
CA ASN A 408 0.13 -7.17 25.13
C ASN A 408 0.38 -5.86 25.90
N ARG A 409 -0.44 -4.83 25.64
CA ARG A 409 -0.27 -3.50 26.24
C ARG A 409 -0.33 -3.50 27.77
N ASP A 410 -1.05 -4.43 28.36
CA ASP A 410 -1.24 -4.53 29.82
C ASP A 410 -0.15 -5.37 30.52
N GLY A 411 0.86 -5.84 29.77
CA GLY A 411 2.12 -6.32 30.35
C GLY A 411 2.19 -7.78 30.76
N ASP A 412 1.22 -8.62 30.37
CA ASP A 412 1.31 -10.05 30.62
C ASP A 412 2.23 -10.73 29.59
N GLU A 413 3.33 -11.33 30.04
CA GLU A 413 4.16 -12.20 29.22
C GLU A 413 3.42 -13.49 28.94
N VAL A 414 2.91 -13.64 27.70
CA VAL A 414 2.18 -14.84 27.28
C VAL A 414 3.03 -15.67 26.35
N PRO A 415 3.31 -16.95 26.63
CA PRO A 415 3.90 -17.86 25.66
C PRO A 415 3.06 -17.95 24.38
N GLY A 416 3.71 -17.89 23.20
CA GLY A 416 3.00 -17.97 21.93
C GLY A 416 2.24 -16.68 21.58
N LEU A 417 2.94 -15.56 21.62
CA LEU A 417 2.39 -14.22 21.28
C LEU A 417 1.62 -14.23 19.96
N GLN A 418 0.41 -13.66 19.99
CA GLN A 418 -0.41 -13.43 18.80
C GLN A 418 -0.17 -11.98 18.27
N PRO A 419 -0.23 -11.74 16.95
CA PRO A 419 -0.35 -12.75 15.89
C PRO A 419 0.93 -13.57 15.72
N GLN A 420 0.82 -14.75 15.12
CA GLN A 420 1.98 -15.49 14.68
C GLN A 420 2.49 -14.96 13.32
N PRO A 421 3.75 -15.20 12.95
CA PRO A 421 4.26 -14.83 11.63
C PRO A 421 3.42 -15.38 10.47
N GLU A 422 2.87 -16.57 10.63
CA GLU A 422 1.99 -17.23 9.68
C GLU A 422 0.69 -16.43 9.44
N ASP A 423 0.10 -15.83 10.49
CA ASP A 423 -1.09 -14.98 10.38
C ASP A 423 -0.79 -13.73 9.53
N ILE A 424 0.39 -13.15 9.70
CA ILE A 424 0.80 -11.96 8.94
C ILE A 424 1.16 -12.30 7.49
N LEU A 425 1.77 -13.46 7.26
CA LEU A 425 1.98 -13.94 5.90
C LEU A 425 0.63 -14.18 5.20
N ALA A 426 -0.36 -14.72 5.92
CA ALA A 426 -1.71 -14.88 5.39
C ALA A 426 -2.34 -13.53 5.02
N ASP A 427 -2.17 -12.48 5.84
CA ASP A 427 -2.66 -11.12 5.52
C ASP A 427 -2.01 -10.56 4.24
N ALA A 428 -0.70 -10.79 4.07
CA ALA A 428 0.06 -10.30 2.92
C ALA A 428 -0.19 -11.09 1.63
N THR A 429 -0.80 -12.26 1.72
CA THR A 429 -1.02 -13.19 0.60
C THR A 429 -2.48 -13.56 0.44
N GLN A 430 -3.07 -14.40 1.30
CA GLN A 430 -4.47 -14.83 1.22
C GLN A 430 -5.46 -13.67 1.42
N GLY A 431 -5.21 -12.80 2.42
CA GLY A 431 -6.00 -11.60 2.65
C GLY A 431 -5.94 -10.63 1.46
N GLY A 432 -4.74 -10.48 0.89
CA GLY A 432 -4.54 -9.73 -0.33
C GLY A 432 -5.29 -10.32 -1.53
N ALA A 433 -5.22 -11.65 -1.71
CA ALA A 433 -5.93 -12.36 -2.79
C ALA A 433 -7.46 -12.18 -2.68
N LEU A 434 -7.98 -12.19 -1.44
CA LEU A 434 -9.40 -11.90 -1.19
C LEU A 434 -9.75 -10.46 -1.57
N ALA A 435 -8.91 -9.47 -1.20
CA ALA A 435 -9.12 -8.06 -1.50
C ALA A 435 -9.13 -7.79 -3.01
N VAL A 436 -8.24 -8.42 -3.79
CA VAL A 436 -8.19 -8.29 -5.26
C VAL A 436 -9.14 -9.23 -5.99
N ARG A 437 -10.03 -9.93 -5.26
CA ARG A 437 -11.07 -10.84 -5.81
C ARG A 437 -10.51 -12.04 -6.57
N GLN A 438 -9.33 -12.54 -6.19
CA GLN A 438 -8.68 -13.69 -6.82
C GLN A 438 -8.21 -14.76 -5.80
N PRO A 439 -9.03 -15.14 -4.77
CA PRO A 439 -8.60 -16.10 -3.75
C PRO A 439 -8.38 -17.52 -4.31
N ASP A 440 -9.09 -17.88 -5.39
CA ASP A 440 -8.94 -19.17 -6.05
C ASP A 440 -7.70 -19.26 -6.94
N ALA A 441 -7.09 -18.10 -7.27
CA ALA A 441 -5.94 -18.01 -8.17
C ALA A 441 -4.64 -17.62 -7.47
N LEU A 442 -4.70 -16.89 -6.35
CA LEU A 442 -3.56 -16.28 -5.68
C LEU A 442 -3.54 -16.62 -4.19
N GLY A 443 -2.50 -16.19 -3.49
CA GLY A 443 -2.39 -16.20 -2.04
C GLY A 443 -1.77 -17.45 -1.41
N THR A 444 -1.68 -18.54 -2.16
CA THR A 444 -0.98 -19.78 -1.74
C THR A 444 -0.31 -20.45 -2.94
N LEU A 445 0.69 -21.27 -2.68
CA LEU A 445 1.33 -22.13 -3.69
C LEU A 445 0.61 -23.49 -3.67
N GLU A 446 -0.33 -23.66 -4.58
CA GLU A 446 -1.15 -24.87 -4.75
C GLU A 446 -1.29 -25.20 -6.24
N VAL A 447 -1.42 -26.49 -6.54
CA VAL A 447 -1.64 -26.95 -7.94
C VAL A 447 -2.94 -26.31 -8.48
N GLY A 448 -2.82 -25.73 -9.68
CA GLY A 448 -3.89 -25.04 -10.39
C GLY A 448 -3.94 -23.52 -10.14
N LYS A 449 -3.28 -23.01 -9.12
CA LYS A 449 -3.17 -21.55 -8.89
C LYS A 449 -2.12 -20.92 -9.78
N LYS A 450 -2.17 -19.61 -9.89
CA LYS A 450 -1.17 -18.81 -10.62
C LYS A 450 0.21 -18.95 -10.01
N ALA A 451 1.21 -19.01 -10.86
CA ALA A 451 2.59 -19.03 -10.44
C ALA A 451 3.09 -17.59 -10.17
N ASP A 452 2.54 -17.00 -9.12
CA ASP A 452 2.98 -15.75 -8.52
C ASP A 452 3.73 -16.13 -7.23
N LEU A 453 5.08 -16.16 -7.28
CA LEU A 453 5.91 -16.71 -6.20
C LEU A 453 7.24 -15.98 -6.02
N LEU A 454 7.79 -16.16 -4.82
CA LEU A 454 9.10 -15.69 -4.42
C LEU A 454 10.04 -16.87 -4.19
N VAL A 455 11.30 -16.70 -4.59
CA VAL A 455 12.40 -17.60 -4.20
C VAL A 455 13.23 -16.85 -3.15
N VAL A 456 13.27 -17.37 -1.93
CA VAL A 456 14.04 -16.80 -0.82
C VAL A 456 15.25 -17.67 -0.56
N ASP A 457 16.46 -17.07 -0.60
CA ASP A 457 17.69 -17.73 -0.17
C ASP A 457 17.72 -17.84 1.36
N THR A 458 17.64 -19.06 1.86
CA THR A 458 17.59 -19.35 3.31
C THR A 458 18.95 -19.65 3.92
N LEU A 459 19.99 -19.80 3.11
CA LEU A 459 21.36 -20.02 3.59
C LEU A 459 22.08 -18.71 3.92
N ARG A 460 21.42 -17.88 4.72
CA ARG A 460 21.93 -16.58 5.20
C ARG A 460 22.28 -16.64 6.69
N PRO A 461 23.32 -15.92 7.16
CA PRO A 461 23.73 -15.97 8.57
C PRO A 461 22.62 -15.60 9.56
N HIS A 462 21.68 -14.72 9.16
CA HIS A 462 20.56 -14.27 9.97
C HIS A 462 19.33 -15.19 9.86
N LEU A 463 19.32 -16.18 8.95
CA LEU A 463 18.22 -17.13 8.77
C LEU A 463 18.56 -18.54 9.27
N VAL A 464 19.84 -18.89 9.42
CA VAL A 464 20.26 -20.22 9.87
C VAL A 464 20.69 -20.22 11.35
N PRO A 465 20.33 -21.26 12.12
CA PRO A 465 19.44 -22.37 11.78
C PRO A 465 17.97 -21.97 11.91
N ALA A 466 17.11 -22.34 10.92
CA ALA A 466 15.69 -22.05 10.94
C ALA A 466 14.89 -23.29 11.36
N GLY A 467 14.35 -23.31 12.57
CA GLY A 467 13.41 -24.34 13.01
C GLY A 467 11.97 -24.08 12.54
N ARG A 468 11.66 -22.81 12.18
CA ARG A 468 10.37 -22.36 11.62
C ARG A 468 10.69 -21.33 10.54
N ILE A 469 10.62 -21.75 9.28
CA ILE A 469 11.10 -20.91 8.16
C ILE A 469 10.30 -19.60 8.02
N ILE A 470 8.98 -19.64 8.11
CA ILE A 470 8.14 -18.44 8.03
C ILE A 470 8.50 -17.44 9.13
N SER A 471 8.62 -17.94 10.36
CA SER A 471 9.00 -17.12 11.52
C SER A 471 10.41 -16.52 11.36
N ALA A 472 11.39 -17.30 10.88
CA ALA A 472 12.74 -16.82 10.65
C ALA A 472 12.76 -15.72 9.59
N VAL A 473 12.06 -15.90 8.47
CA VAL A 473 11.97 -14.92 7.39
C VAL A 473 11.29 -13.63 7.86
N LEU A 474 10.14 -13.70 8.57
CA LEU A 474 9.45 -12.50 9.01
C LEU A 474 10.21 -11.72 10.10
N HIS A 475 10.88 -12.41 11.03
CA HIS A 475 11.61 -11.74 12.11
C HIS A 475 13.01 -11.27 11.71
N CYS A 476 13.72 -12.09 10.93
CA CYS A 476 15.15 -11.90 10.69
C CYS A 476 15.49 -11.67 9.21
N GLY A 477 14.64 -12.10 8.27
CA GLY A 477 14.88 -11.95 6.84
C GLY A 477 14.93 -10.49 6.37
N HIS A 478 15.47 -10.28 5.20
CA HIS A 478 15.57 -8.98 4.55
C HIS A 478 15.06 -9.08 3.10
N PRO A 479 14.55 -8.02 2.49
CA PRO A 479 14.19 -8.05 1.07
C PRO A 479 15.33 -8.51 0.16
N GLY A 480 16.59 -8.31 0.57
CA GLY A 480 17.78 -8.78 -0.14
C GLY A 480 17.94 -10.31 -0.19
N ASP A 481 17.20 -11.05 0.63
CA ASP A 481 17.19 -12.51 0.63
C ASP A 481 16.26 -13.09 -0.44
N ILE A 482 15.38 -12.28 -1.02
CA ILE A 482 14.51 -12.65 -2.14
C ILE A 482 15.38 -12.69 -3.41
N GLU A 483 15.73 -13.89 -3.85
CA GLU A 483 16.61 -14.06 -4.99
C GLU A 483 15.88 -13.86 -6.32
N SER A 484 14.67 -14.41 -6.44
CA SER A 484 13.88 -14.34 -7.67
C SER A 484 12.40 -14.11 -7.37
N VAL A 485 11.71 -13.46 -8.31
CA VAL A 485 10.27 -13.18 -8.26
C VAL A 485 9.64 -13.60 -9.57
N MET A 486 8.57 -14.37 -9.49
CA MET A 486 7.80 -14.83 -10.64
C MET A 486 6.37 -14.29 -10.56
N VAL A 487 5.84 -13.77 -11.66
CA VAL A 487 4.46 -13.31 -11.80
C VAL A 487 3.85 -13.97 -13.04
N ASP A 488 2.70 -14.59 -12.87
CA ASP A 488 1.99 -15.28 -13.95
C ASP A 488 2.89 -16.27 -14.72
N GLY A 489 3.78 -16.97 -13.96
CA GLY A 489 4.72 -17.96 -14.50
C GLY A 489 5.94 -17.40 -15.22
N ARG A 490 6.17 -16.08 -15.16
CA ARG A 490 7.32 -15.40 -15.78
C ARG A 490 8.20 -14.76 -14.72
N PHE A 491 9.51 -14.95 -14.80
CA PHE A 491 10.42 -14.22 -13.93
C PHE A 491 10.39 -12.73 -14.27
N VAL A 492 10.00 -11.91 -13.29
CA VAL A 492 10.13 -10.44 -13.36
C VAL A 492 11.45 -9.99 -12.72
N MET A 493 11.97 -10.79 -11.77
CA MET A 493 13.33 -10.69 -11.22
C MET A 493 13.92 -12.09 -11.11
N ARG A 494 15.18 -12.28 -11.51
CA ARG A 494 15.91 -13.52 -11.36
C ARG A 494 17.34 -13.23 -10.92
N ASP A 495 17.82 -13.97 -9.94
CA ASP A 495 19.17 -13.80 -9.38
C ASP A 495 19.46 -12.34 -8.98
N ARG A 496 18.44 -11.65 -8.44
CA ARG A 496 18.44 -10.23 -8.07
C ARG A 496 18.48 -9.24 -9.24
N GLU A 497 18.42 -9.69 -10.48
CA GLU A 497 18.31 -8.84 -11.66
C GLU A 497 16.84 -8.69 -12.09
N VAL A 498 16.34 -7.47 -12.18
CA VAL A 498 15.00 -7.16 -12.71
C VAL A 498 15.04 -7.28 -14.23
N LEU A 499 14.15 -8.11 -14.79
CA LEU A 499 14.16 -8.47 -16.21
C LEU A 499 13.21 -7.63 -17.07
N THR A 500 12.28 -6.92 -16.45
CA THR A 500 11.20 -6.19 -17.14
C THR A 500 11.50 -4.70 -17.32
N MET A 501 12.50 -4.16 -16.64
CA MET A 501 12.84 -2.74 -16.66
C MET A 501 14.36 -2.54 -16.58
N ASP A 502 14.87 -1.46 -17.21
CA ASP A 502 16.25 -1.02 -17.03
C ASP A 502 16.39 -0.27 -15.69
N ALA A 503 16.64 -1.05 -14.62
CA ALA A 503 16.72 -0.53 -13.26
C ALA A 503 17.78 0.58 -13.12
N ASP A 504 18.93 0.42 -13.74
CA ASP A 504 20.04 1.35 -13.66
C ASP A 504 19.72 2.71 -14.32
N ALA A 505 19.08 2.68 -15.50
CA ALA A 505 18.66 3.91 -16.19
C ALA A 505 17.57 4.63 -15.39
N ILE A 506 16.55 3.90 -14.94
CA ILE A 506 15.44 4.44 -14.14
C ILE A 506 15.96 5.12 -12.86
N LEU A 507 16.83 4.45 -12.12
CA LEU A 507 17.34 5.00 -10.85
C LEU A 507 18.20 6.23 -11.05
N ARG A 508 19.05 6.27 -12.09
CA ARG A 508 19.87 7.46 -12.40
C ARG A 508 19.02 8.66 -12.79
N GLU A 509 18.01 8.45 -13.63
CA GLU A 509 17.11 9.52 -14.06
C GLU A 509 16.25 10.02 -12.91
N ALA A 510 15.67 9.11 -12.12
CA ALA A 510 14.84 9.45 -10.97
C ALA A 510 15.62 10.23 -9.89
N ASP A 511 16.89 9.88 -9.63
CA ASP A 511 17.76 10.62 -8.71
C ASP A 511 18.02 12.06 -9.23
N ALA A 512 18.25 12.23 -10.52
CA ALA A 512 18.42 13.56 -11.12
C ALA A 512 17.16 14.42 -11.01
N VAL A 513 15.99 13.84 -11.31
CA VAL A 513 14.67 14.49 -11.14
C VAL A 513 14.42 14.83 -9.66
N GLY A 514 14.68 13.89 -8.76
CA GLY A 514 14.56 14.09 -7.32
C GLY A 514 15.41 15.26 -6.82
N ARG A 515 16.68 15.31 -7.18
CA ARG A 515 17.58 16.44 -6.80
C ARG A 515 17.04 17.79 -7.29
N ARG A 516 16.57 17.86 -8.53
CA ARG A 516 15.98 19.08 -9.10
C ARG A 516 14.75 19.53 -8.33
N ILE A 517 13.83 18.60 -8.06
CA ILE A 517 12.59 18.88 -7.35
C ILE A 517 12.87 19.33 -5.93
N TRP A 518 13.67 18.59 -5.18
CA TRP A 518 13.98 18.91 -3.79
C TRP A 518 14.81 20.18 -3.65
N GLY A 519 15.69 20.51 -4.61
CA GLY A 519 16.35 21.81 -4.65
C GLY A 519 15.34 22.96 -4.65
N ARG A 520 14.34 22.92 -5.53
CA ARG A 520 13.28 23.94 -5.62
C ARG A 520 12.35 23.97 -4.40
N VAL A 521 12.00 22.80 -3.86
CA VAL A 521 11.15 22.70 -2.65
C VAL A 521 11.86 23.37 -1.46
N LEU A 522 13.14 23.10 -1.26
CA LEU A 522 13.93 23.63 -0.15
C LEU A 522 14.21 25.13 -0.30
N GLU A 523 14.39 25.63 -1.51
CA GLU A 523 14.50 27.08 -1.78
C GLU A 523 13.20 27.82 -1.41
N ALA A 524 12.04 27.24 -1.74
CA ALA A 524 10.73 27.83 -1.46
C ALA A 524 10.28 27.66 0.00
N SER A 525 10.79 26.66 0.67
CA SER A 525 10.44 26.31 2.05
C SER A 525 11.70 26.35 2.91
N PRO A 526 12.11 27.53 3.43
CA PRO A 526 13.21 27.60 4.39
C PRO A 526 12.78 26.90 5.68
N LEU A 527 12.95 25.60 5.69
CA LEU A 527 12.53 24.76 6.79
C LEU A 527 13.54 24.89 7.94
N ASN A 528 13.03 25.19 9.13
CA ASN A 528 13.69 24.84 10.37
C ASN A 528 13.67 23.31 10.59
N VAL A 529 13.84 22.52 9.54
CA VAL A 529 13.98 21.08 9.66
C VAL A 529 15.45 20.80 9.95
N PRO A 530 15.77 20.34 11.16
CA PRO A 530 17.16 20.06 11.50
C PRO A 530 17.73 19.08 10.47
N ARG A 531 18.77 19.51 9.75
CA ARG A 531 19.63 18.67 8.89
C ARG A 531 19.11 18.22 7.53
N LEU A 532 18.14 18.89 6.91
CA LEU A 532 17.91 18.73 5.47
C LEU A 532 19.01 19.40 4.62
N THR A 533 19.86 20.21 5.20
CA THR A 533 21.05 20.73 4.53
C THR A 533 22.11 19.63 4.48
N ARG A 534 22.31 19.02 3.32
CA ARG A 534 23.59 18.38 3.01
C ARG A 534 24.63 19.52 3.11
N GLY A 535 25.60 19.37 4.00
CA GLY A 535 26.75 20.27 4.01
C GLY A 535 27.30 20.38 2.60
N SER A 536 27.48 21.62 2.14
CA SER A 536 28.12 21.97 0.86
C SER A 536 29.50 21.36 0.78
#